data_f56604de915c6afe7cf95117dd57d642
#
_entry.id   f56604de915c6afe7cf95117dd57d642
#
_cell.length_a   1.000
_cell.length_b   1.000
_cell.length_c   1.000
_cell.angle_alpha   90.00
_cell.angle_beta   90.00
_cell.angle_gamma   90.00
#
_symmetry.space_group_name_H-M   'P 1'
#
loop_
_entity.id
_entity.type
_entity.pdbx_description
1 polymer ?
#
loop_
_entity_poly.entity_id
_entity_poly.type
_entity_poly.pdbx_seq_one_letter_code
_entity_poly.pdbx_strand_id
1 'polypeptide(L)'
;MSESNTSSKIKRLLNTYSGLVLMGAVGIPVGVIVGVICALFGRVLLAIGAFRDEHITLLLPFLALIGLAIVCAYRAWGKGTDRGMSLIFDVGHGREDAISPRLVPLIMLSTWGTHLFGGSAGREGVAVQIGATVSHWIGRRLPFRDPGNTFLLIGMAAGFAGLFRTPLAATVFAIEVLVAGRMEYRALFPALTASLTASMTSGALGLEKFEVAVTASYALDLPGLGRLAVLGVAFGMVGGAFAWCLAHAKTLAARLLPNPYARIAVMGIALSAILFALWQGRYCGLGTNLISAALDGDGKVAIMPWDWALKFALTITTLAAGYQGGEVTPLFSIGASLGVVLAGILGMPVEFCAALGYAAVFGSATNTLLAPILIGCEVFGFGNLPMFFIVCVVAYLFNMDKSIYALQERA
;
A
#
# COMPACT_ATOMS: atom_id res chain seq x y z
N MET A 1 -30.80 45.62 -0.83
CA MET A 1 -30.35 44.44 -1.60
C MET A 1 -29.09 43.78 -1.04
N SER A 2 -28.32 44.37 -0.13
CA SER A 2 -27.05 43.83 0.43
C SER A 2 -27.24 42.79 1.53
N GLU A 3 -28.24 42.96 2.44
CA GLU A 3 -28.42 42.08 3.60
C GLU A 3 -28.97 40.67 3.29
N SER A 4 -29.82 40.56 2.26
CA SER A 4 -30.39 39.27 1.86
C SER A 4 -29.34 38.35 1.22
N ASN A 5 -28.34 38.94 0.56
CA ASN A 5 -27.22 38.22 -0.08
C ASN A 5 -26.20 37.71 0.97
N THR A 6 -25.99 38.49 2.03
CA THR A 6 -25.09 38.11 3.16
C THR A 6 -25.70 36.98 3.99
N SER A 7 -27.00 37.04 4.31
CA SER A 7 -27.71 35.97 5.04
C SER A 7 -27.73 34.66 4.27
N SER A 8 -27.90 34.70 2.94
CA SER A 8 -27.90 33.52 2.08
C SER A 8 -26.50 32.88 1.98
N LYS A 9 -25.43 33.70 1.93
CA LYS A 9 -24.04 33.27 1.97
C LYS A 9 -23.69 32.59 3.29
N ILE A 10 -24.10 33.19 4.42
CA ILE A 10 -23.86 32.64 5.76
C ILE A 10 -24.57 31.29 5.91
N LYS A 11 -25.84 31.18 5.52
CA LYS A 11 -26.57 29.90 5.55
C LYS A 11 -25.92 28.84 4.68
N ARG A 12 -25.41 29.18 3.51
CA ARG A 12 -24.70 28.26 2.61
C ARG A 12 -23.39 27.80 3.22
N LEU A 13 -22.62 28.69 3.84
CA LEU A 13 -21.40 28.37 4.56
C LEU A 13 -21.68 27.44 5.74
N LEU A 14 -22.64 27.78 6.60
CA LEU A 14 -23.03 26.95 7.75
C LEU A 14 -23.47 25.54 7.32
N ASN A 15 -24.26 25.43 6.24
CA ASN A 15 -24.66 24.13 5.72
C ASN A 15 -23.48 23.32 5.15
N THR A 16 -22.47 23.99 4.57
CA THR A 16 -21.26 23.32 4.07
C THR A 16 -20.40 22.82 5.23
N TYR A 17 -20.15 23.66 6.24
CA TYR A 17 -19.37 23.28 7.42
C TYR A 17 -20.07 22.19 8.25
N SER A 18 -21.38 22.33 8.49
CA SER A 18 -22.14 21.31 9.23
C SER A 18 -22.12 19.95 8.50
N GLY A 19 -22.17 19.95 7.16
CA GLY A 19 -22.01 18.74 6.36
C GLY A 19 -20.64 18.07 6.54
N LEU A 20 -19.56 18.84 6.50
CA LEU A 20 -18.21 18.32 6.71
C LEU A 20 -18.01 17.77 8.13
N VAL A 21 -18.49 18.49 9.15
CA VAL A 21 -18.42 18.02 10.54
C VAL A 21 -19.24 16.74 10.71
N LEU A 22 -20.43 16.67 10.14
CA LEU A 22 -21.27 15.47 10.19
C LEU A 22 -20.59 14.27 9.48
N MET A 23 -19.99 14.50 8.32
CA MET A 23 -19.20 13.45 7.63
C MET A 23 -18.01 12.99 8.47
N GLY A 24 -17.32 13.90 9.18
CA GLY A 24 -16.28 13.58 10.14
C GLY A 24 -16.82 12.74 11.31
N ALA A 25 -17.98 13.09 11.85
CA ALA A 25 -18.63 12.31 12.90
C ALA A 25 -18.99 10.89 12.44
N VAL A 26 -19.46 10.73 11.20
CA VAL A 26 -19.68 9.40 10.59
C VAL A 26 -18.37 8.67 10.30
N GLY A 27 -17.28 9.38 10.06
CA GLY A 27 -15.93 8.81 9.94
C GLY A 27 -15.51 8.01 11.17
N ILE A 28 -15.96 8.39 12.37
CA ILE A 28 -15.63 7.68 13.61
C ILE A 28 -16.15 6.23 13.60
N PRO A 29 -17.45 5.94 13.50
CA PRO A 29 -17.94 4.56 13.46
C PRO A 29 -17.41 3.78 12.26
N VAL A 30 -17.20 4.42 11.10
CA VAL A 30 -16.53 3.78 9.96
C VAL A 30 -15.11 3.36 10.35
N GLY A 31 -14.34 4.24 10.99
CA GLY A 31 -12.99 3.96 11.47
C GLY A 31 -12.96 2.80 12.48
N VAL A 32 -13.92 2.74 13.42
CA VAL A 32 -14.03 1.61 14.36
C VAL A 32 -14.26 0.30 13.62
N ILE A 33 -15.25 0.24 12.72
CA ILE A 33 -15.59 -0.99 12.00
C ILE A 33 -14.41 -1.46 11.14
N VAL A 34 -13.81 -0.54 10.36
CA VAL A 34 -12.67 -0.85 9.50
C VAL A 34 -11.45 -1.23 10.34
N GLY A 35 -11.21 -0.54 11.47
CA GLY A 35 -10.12 -0.84 12.40
C GLY A 35 -10.21 -2.25 12.98
N VAL A 36 -11.42 -2.71 13.36
CA VAL A 36 -11.66 -4.10 13.82
C VAL A 36 -11.33 -5.11 12.73
N ILE A 37 -11.82 -4.88 11.51
CA ILE A 37 -11.57 -5.79 10.37
C ILE A 37 -10.07 -5.82 10.04
N CYS A 38 -9.40 -4.67 10.01
CA CYS A 38 -7.97 -4.56 9.75
C CYS A 38 -7.12 -5.20 10.86
N ALA A 39 -7.53 -5.09 12.14
CA ALA A 39 -6.87 -5.78 13.24
C ALA A 39 -6.94 -7.30 13.07
N LEU A 40 -8.12 -7.83 12.78
CA LEU A 40 -8.30 -9.26 12.49
C LEU A 40 -7.44 -9.69 11.29
N PHE A 41 -7.54 -8.95 10.17
CA PHE A 41 -6.80 -9.24 8.96
C PHE A 41 -5.29 -9.24 9.19
N GLY A 42 -4.76 -8.20 9.84
CA GLY A 42 -3.34 -8.02 10.06
C GLY A 42 -2.75 -9.04 11.05
N ARG A 43 -3.44 -9.29 12.18
CA ARG A 43 -2.97 -10.25 13.19
C ARG A 43 -2.95 -11.69 12.66
N VAL A 44 -4.00 -12.10 11.96
CA VAL A 44 -4.02 -13.42 11.33
C VAL A 44 -2.93 -13.53 10.28
N LEU A 45 -2.70 -12.50 9.48
CA LEU A 45 -1.65 -12.51 8.46
C LEU A 45 -0.24 -12.63 9.08
N LEU A 46 0.03 -11.94 10.19
CA LEU A 46 1.31 -12.05 10.91
C LEU A 46 1.50 -13.44 11.48
N ALA A 47 0.46 -14.02 12.10
CA ALA A 47 0.51 -15.40 12.60
C ALA A 47 0.74 -16.42 11.48
N ILE A 48 0.07 -16.24 10.33
CA ILE A 48 0.29 -17.03 9.11
C ILE A 48 1.74 -16.89 8.63
N GLY A 49 2.30 -15.70 8.66
CA GLY A 49 3.69 -15.44 8.29
C GLY A 49 4.68 -16.22 9.16
N ALA A 50 4.53 -16.13 10.48
CA ALA A 50 5.36 -16.86 11.42
C ALA A 50 5.26 -18.39 11.22
N PHE A 51 4.04 -18.91 11.11
CA PHE A 51 3.79 -20.33 10.85
C PHE A 51 4.41 -20.79 9.52
N ARG A 52 4.26 -19.99 8.45
CA ARG A 52 4.89 -20.28 7.16
C ARG A 52 6.41 -20.34 7.27
N ASP A 53 7.04 -19.40 7.96
CA ASP A 53 8.51 -19.33 8.04
C ASP A 53 9.09 -20.57 8.73
N GLU A 54 8.39 -21.14 9.69
CA GLU A 54 8.76 -22.41 10.33
C GLU A 54 8.51 -23.65 9.44
N HIS A 55 7.54 -23.56 8.51
CA HIS A 55 7.09 -24.72 7.72
C HIS A 55 7.23 -24.51 6.22
N ILE A 56 8.09 -23.59 5.77
CA ILE A 56 8.17 -23.13 4.38
C ILE A 56 8.39 -24.25 3.38
N THR A 57 9.23 -25.21 3.70
CA THR A 57 9.57 -26.36 2.83
C THR A 57 8.35 -27.27 2.57
N LEU A 58 7.45 -27.36 3.55
CA LEU A 58 6.22 -28.12 3.43
C LEU A 58 5.13 -27.36 2.68
N LEU A 59 5.01 -26.05 2.93
CA LEU A 59 3.90 -25.24 2.44
C LEU A 59 4.10 -24.74 1.00
N LEU A 60 5.32 -24.33 0.66
CA LEU A 60 5.64 -23.72 -0.62
C LEU A 60 5.28 -24.57 -1.85
N PRO A 61 5.42 -25.91 -1.87
CA PRO A 61 4.99 -26.74 -2.99
C PRO A 61 3.49 -26.65 -3.33
N PHE A 62 2.66 -26.26 -2.38
CA PHE A 62 1.21 -26.10 -2.56
C PHE A 62 0.77 -24.73 -3.04
N LEU A 63 1.71 -23.82 -3.37
CA LEU A 63 1.40 -22.48 -3.85
C LEU A 63 0.47 -22.51 -5.08
N ALA A 64 0.73 -23.39 -6.05
CA ALA A 64 -0.13 -23.53 -7.21
C ALA A 64 -1.55 -24.00 -6.87
N LEU A 65 -1.69 -24.89 -5.89
CA LEU A 65 -2.98 -25.42 -5.47
C LEU A 65 -3.85 -24.34 -4.82
N ILE A 66 -3.29 -23.54 -3.90
CA ILE A 66 -4.03 -22.42 -3.33
C ILE A 66 -4.38 -21.38 -4.39
N GLY A 67 -3.50 -21.15 -5.36
CA GLY A 67 -3.79 -20.28 -6.50
C GLY A 67 -5.04 -20.73 -7.27
N LEU A 68 -5.16 -22.02 -7.57
CA LEU A 68 -6.36 -22.58 -8.19
C LEU A 68 -7.61 -22.36 -7.33
N ALA A 69 -7.51 -22.59 -6.04
CA ALA A 69 -8.63 -22.35 -5.09
C ALA A 69 -9.06 -20.88 -5.09
N ILE A 70 -8.11 -19.93 -5.15
CA ILE A 70 -8.39 -18.49 -5.25
C ILE A 70 -9.18 -18.19 -6.53
N VAL A 71 -8.73 -18.66 -7.69
CA VAL A 71 -9.44 -18.42 -8.95
C VAL A 71 -10.84 -19.04 -8.91
N CYS A 72 -11.00 -20.26 -8.38
CA CYS A 72 -12.30 -20.89 -8.19
C CYS A 72 -13.23 -20.04 -7.31
N ALA A 73 -12.74 -19.54 -6.17
CA ALA A 73 -13.53 -18.75 -5.23
C ALA A 73 -14.02 -17.43 -5.86
N TYR A 74 -13.14 -16.71 -6.55
CA TYR A 74 -13.52 -15.47 -7.25
C TYR A 74 -14.52 -15.71 -8.38
N ARG A 75 -14.36 -16.78 -9.17
CA ARG A 75 -15.32 -17.11 -10.22
C ARG A 75 -16.67 -17.57 -9.68
N ALA A 76 -16.68 -18.38 -8.62
CA ALA A 76 -17.92 -18.88 -8.04
C ALA A 76 -18.69 -17.80 -7.28
N TRP A 77 -17.99 -16.92 -6.57
CA TRP A 77 -18.64 -16.01 -5.61
C TRP A 77 -18.28 -14.54 -5.78
N GLY A 78 -17.21 -14.21 -6.51
CA GLY A 78 -16.65 -12.85 -6.58
C GLY A 78 -17.47 -11.84 -7.35
N LYS A 79 -18.21 -12.24 -8.39
CA LYS A 79 -19.04 -11.34 -9.23
C LYS A 79 -18.29 -10.06 -9.68
N GLY A 80 -17.10 -10.22 -10.27
CA GLY A 80 -16.31 -9.10 -10.80
C GLY A 80 -15.47 -8.34 -9.77
N THR A 81 -15.28 -8.90 -8.56
CA THR A 81 -14.43 -8.31 -7.52
C THR A 81 -12.94 -8.66 -7.66
N ASP A 82 -12.56 -9.39 -8.69
CA ASP A 82 -11.18 -9.82 -8.99
C ASP A 82 -10.30 -8.72 -9.61
N ARG A 83 -10.86 -7.53 -9.82
CA ARG A 83 -10.17 -6.38 -10.44
C ARG A 83 -9.25 -5.62 -9.47
N GLY A 84 -9.23 -5.98 -8.19
CA GLY A 84 -8.37 -5.38 -7.18
C GLY A 84 -8.58 -3.87 -7.02
N MET A 85 -7.48 -3.12 -6.92
CA MET A 85 -7.54 -1.65 -6.80
C MET A 85 -8.20 -0.97 -8.00
N SER A 86 -8.18 -1.55 -9.20
CA SER A 86 -8.86 -0.98 -10.37
C SER A 86 -10.36 -0.80 -10.14
N LEU A 87 -11.03 -1.71 -9.42
CA LEU A 87 -12.44 -1.55 -9.08
C LEU A 87 -12.67 -0.34 -8.15
N ILE A 88 -11.74 -0.11 -7.20
CA ILE A 88 -11.81 1.04 -6.30
C ILE A 88 -11.67 2.35 -7.08
N PHE A 89 -10.74 2.40 -8.04
CA PHE A 89 -10.54 3.57 -8.90
C PHE A 89 -11.74 3.82 -9.84
N ASP A 90 -12.32 2.77 -10.42
CA ASP A 90 -13.52 2.92 -11.26
C ASP A 90 -14.68 3.52 -10.48
N VAL A 91 -14.90 3.07 -9.24
CA VAL A 91 -15.93 3.68 -8.37
C VAL A 91 -15.55 5.11 -7.97
N GLY A 92 -14.27 5.35 -7.67
CA GLY A 92 -13.74 6.67 -7.34
C GLY A 92 -13.90 7.70 -8.47
N HIS A 93 -13.84 7.26 -9.72
CA HIS A 93 -14.07 8.10 -10.91
C HIS A 93 -15.51 8.08 -11.41
N GLY A 94 -16.44 7.41 -10.70
CA GLY A 94 -17.85 7.33 -11.09
C GLY A 94 -18.12 6.47 -12.32
N ARG A 95 -17.19 5.57 -12.69
CA ARG A 95 -17.37 4.62 -13.81
C ARG A 95 -18.15 3.37 -13.39
N GLU A 96 -18.17 3.09 -12.10
CA GLU A 96 -18.92 2.01 -11.46
C GLU A 96 -19.69 2.54 -10.27
N ASP A 97 -20.91 2.03 -10.07
CA ASP A 97 -21.80 2.55 -9.03
C ASP A 97 -21.53 1.96 -7.65
N ALA A 98 -20.98 0.74 -7.57
CA ALA A 98 -20.86 0.03 -6.31
C ALA A 98 -19.75 -1.02 -6.29
N ILE A 99 -19.19 -1.20 -5.10
CA ILE A 99 -18.29 -2.30 -4.77
C ILE A 99 -19.10 -3.37 -4.03
N SER A 100 -19.01 -4.62 -4.49
CA SER A 100 -19.69 -5.72 -3.82
C SER A 100 -19.06 -6.01 -2.44
N PRO A 101 -19.82 -6.06 -1.33
CA PRO A 101 -19.29 -6.41 -0.01
C PRO A 101 -18.62 -7.79 0.06
N ARG A 102 -18.90 -8.68 -0.90
CA ARG A 102 -18.24 -9.98 -1.04
C ARG A 102 -16.73 -9.87 -1.24
N LEU A 103 -16.25 -8.71 -1.72
CA LEU A 103 -14.83 -8.43 -1.85
C LEU A 103 -14.10 -8.60 -0.53
N VAL A 104 -14.67 -8.14 0.60
CA VAL A 104 -13.99 -8.15 1.89
C VAL A 104 -13.56 -9.57 2.33
N PRO A 105 -14.47 -10.55 2.49
CA PRO A 105 -14.05 -11.89 2.89
C PRO A 105 -13.20 -12.59 1.81
N LEU A 106 -13.50 -12.39 0.52
CA LEU A 106 -12.72 -12.99 -0.56
C LEU A 106 -11.27 -12.53 -0.56
N ILE A 107 -11.04 -11.21 -0.49
CA ILE A 107 -9.69 -10.68 -0.56
C ILE A 107 -8.88 -11.01 0.70
N MET A 108 -9.53 -11.06 1.88
CA MET A 108 -8.88 -11.48 3.12
C MET A 108 -8.41 -12.94 3.04
N LEU A 109 -9.32 -13.86 2.72
CA LEU A 109 -9.02 -15.30 2.63
C LEU A 109 -7.98 -15.59 1.54
N SER A 110 -8.11 -14.94 0.38
CA SER A 110 -7.18 -15.12 -0.74
C SER A 110 -5.78 -14.60 -0.41
N THR A 111 -5.70 -13.45 0.27
CA THR A 111 -4.41 -12.89 0.69
C THR A 111 -3.76 -13.75 1.78
N TRP A 112 -4.52 -14.24 2.76
CA TRP A 112 -4.02 -15.19 3.73
C TRP A 112 -3.50 -16.47 3.07
N GLY A 113 -4.24 -17.01 2.08
CA GLY A 113 -3.79 -18.16 1.30
C GLY A 113 -2.50 -17.88 0.53
N THR A 114 -2.42 -16.74 -0.18
CA THR A 114 -1.19 -16.34 -0.88
C THR A 114 0.01 -16.30 0.07
N HIS A 115 -0.14 -15.70 1.26
CA HIS A 115 0.96 -15.56 2.21
C HIS A 115 1.32 -16.87 2.92
N LEU A 116 0.33 -17.71 3.24
CA LEU A 116 0.54 -19.01 3.87
C LEU A 116 1.43 -19.91 3.01
N PHE A 117 1.17 -19.91 1.71
CA PHE A 117 1.90 -20.76 0.76
C PHE A 117 3.08 -20.05 0.07
N GLY A 118 3.55 -18.92 0.61
CA GLY A 118 4.82 -18.30 0.25
C GLY A 118 4.79 -17.31 -0.91
N GLY A 119 3.61 -16.93 -1.43
CA GLY A 119 3.52 -15.90 -2.47
C GLY A 119 4.14 -14.57 -2.02
N SER A 120 4.92 -13.93 -2.89
CA SER A 120 5.59 -12.65 -2.61
C SER A 120 4.61 -11.50 -2.88
N ALA A 121 3.95 -11.00 -1.85
CA ALA A 121 2.95 -9.94 -1.95
C ALA A 121 2.84 -9.11 -0.66
N GLY A 122 2.21 -7.95 -0.75
CA GLY A 122 1.90 -7.05 0.36
C GLY A 122 0.48 -7.21 0.89
N ARG A 123 0.10 -6.32 1.79
CA ARG A 123 -1.19 -6.36 2.51
C ARG A 123 -1.92 -5.01 2.55
N GLU A 124 -1.22 -3.88 2.40
CA GLU A 124 -1.78 -2.54 2.59
C GLU A 124 -2.83 -2.20 1.52
N GLY A 125 -2.55 -2.51 0.24
CA GLY A 125 -3.52 -2.35 -0.84
C GLY A 125 -4.81 -3.15 -0.62
N VAL A 126 -4.69 -4.31 0.04
CA VAL A 126 -5.85 -5.12 0.47
C VAL A 126 -6.66 -4.41 1.55
N ALA A 127 -6.00 -3.84 2.55
CA ALA A 127 -6.68 -3.08 3.60
C ALA A 127 -7.39 -1.83 3.05
N VAL A 128 -6.77 -1.14 2.09
CA VAL A 128 -7.40 -0.03 1.36
C VAL A 128 -8.69 -0.49 0.68
N GLN A 129 -8.68 -1.64 0.00
CA GLN A 129 -9.86 -2.21 -0.65
C GLN A 129 -10.94 -2.61 0.37
N ILE A 130 -10.56 -3.20 1.50
CA ILE A 130 -11.47 -3.54 2.61
C ILE A 130 -12.16 -2.28 3.13
N GLY A 131 -11.37 -1.28 3.49
CA GLY A 131 -11.89 -0.02 4.04
C GLY A 131 -12.78 0.72 3.04
N ALA A 132 -12.34 0.86 1.79
CA ALA A 132 -13.11 1.47 0.72
C ALA A 132 -14.46 0.77 0.52
N THR A 133 -14.48 -0.57 0.49
CA THR A 133 -15.70 -1.36 0.31
C THR A 133 -16.69 -1.15 1.45
N VAL A 134 -16.22 -1.24 2.70
CA VAL A 134 -17.06 -1.10 3.90
C VAL A 134 -17.63 0.31 3.98
N SER A 135 -16.78 1.32 3.85
CA SER A 135 -17.18 2.72 3.96
C SER A 135 -18.13 3.14 2.83
N HIS A 136 -17.83 2.75 1.59
CA HIS A 136 -18.71 3.02 0.44
C HIS A 136 -20.08 2.34 0.62
N TRP A 137 -20.12 1.10 1.11
CA TRP A 137 -21.38 0.40 1.40
C TRP A 137 -22.22 1.10 2.48
N ILE A 138 -21.58 1.67 3.51
CA ILE A 138 -22.23 2.48 4.54
C ILE A 138 -22.72 3.79 3.92
N GLY A 139 -21.85 4.52 3.21
CA GLY A 139 -22.14 5.84 2.64
C GLY A 139 -23.33 5.84 1.70
N ARG A 140 -23.50 4.79 0.89
CA ARG A 140 -24.64 4.63 -0.01
C ARG A 140 -26.01 4.52 0.68
N ARG A 141 -26.04 4.30 1.99
CA ARG A 141 -27.26 4.22 2.80
C ARG A 141 -27.56 5.49 3.55
N LEU A 142 -26.66 6.44 3.51
CA LEU A 142 -26.79 7.70 4.23
C LEU A 142 -27.33 8.79 3.28
N PRO A 143 -28.18 9.72 3.79
CA PRO A 143 -28.80 10.76 2.98
C PRO A 143 -27.86 11.95 2.71
N PHE A 144 -26.61 11.70 2.31
CA PHE A 144 -25.66 12.74 1.95
C PHE A 144 -25.71 13.05 0.45
N ARG A 145 -25.58 14.33 0.09
CA ARG A 145 -25.31 14.73 -1.31
C ARG A 145 -23.88 14.34 -1.64
N ASP A 146 -23.66 13.56 -2.70
CA ASP A 146 -22.38 13.04 -3.16
C ASP A 146 -21.68 12.12 -2.14
N PRO A 147 -22.36 11.07 -1.64
CA PRO A 147 -21.76 10.18 -0.64
C PRO A 147 -20.71 9.23 -1.22
N GLY A 148 -20.72 9.00 -2.56
CA GLY A 148 -19.96 7.93 -3.19
C GLY A 148 -18.44 8.10 -3.05
N ASN A 149 -17.91 9.20 -3.58
CA ASN A 149 -16.45 9.40 -3.62
C ASN A 149 -15.86 9.77 -2.25
N THR A 150 -16.55 10.62 -1.47
CA THR A 150 -16.08 11.00 -0.15
C THR A 150 -16.00 9.79 0.78
N PHE A 151 -17.04 8.94 0.81
CA PHE A 151 -17.01 7.73 1.64
C PHE A 151 -16.00 6.69 1.16
N LEU A 152 -15.75 6.63 -0.14
CA LEU A 152 -14.67 5.79 -0.68
C LEU A 152 -13.32 6.21 -0.10
N LEU A 153 -13.00 7.51 -0.14
CA LEU A 153 -11.76 8.08 0.39
C LEU A 153 -11.63 7.91 1.91
N ILE A 154 -12.73 8.14 2.66
CA ILE A 154 -12.80 7.86 4.10
C ILE A 154 -12.41 6.41 4.38
N GLY A 155 -12.96 5.47 3.61
CA GLY A 155 -12.68 4.05 3.75
C GLY A 155 -11.26 3.67 3.37
N MET A 156 -10.73 4.23 2.27
CA MET A 156 -9.33 4.02 1.86
C MET A 156 -8.36 4.45 2.96
N ALA A 157 -8.59 5.64 3.53
CA ALA A 157 -7.80 6.18 4.63
C ALA A 157 -7.92 5.30 5.89
N ALA A 158 -9.15 4.92 6.30
CA ALA A 158 -9.37 4.04 7.44
C ALA A 158 -8.73 2.66 7.27
N GLY A 159 -8.81 2.07 6.08
CA GLY A 159 -8.20 0.78 5.77
C GLY A 159 -6.68 0.81 5.88
N PHE A 160 -6.05 1.79 5.24
CA PHE A 160 -4.60 1.95 5.31
C PHE A 160 -4.13 2.22 6.75
N ALA A 161 -4.77 3.18 7.45
CA ALA A 161 -4.44 3.52 8.84
C ALA A 161 -4.72 2.37 9.81
N GLY A 162 -5.82 1.65 9.61
CA GLY A 162 -6.21 0.52 10.46
C GLY A 162 -5.24 -0.65 10.39
N LEU A 163 -4.59 -0.85 9.23
CA LEU A 163 -3.60 -1.91 9.08
C LEU A 163 -2.18 -1.45 9.40
N PHE A 164 -1.78 -0.28 8.90
CA PHE A 164 -0.39 0.18 8.94
C PHE A 164 -0.09 1.09 10.14
N ARG A 165 -1.13 1.63 10.79
CA ARG A 165 -1.06 2.51 11.96
C ARG A 165 -0.28 3.81 11.74
N THR A 166 -0.38 4.35 10.53
CA THR A 166 0.14 5.66 10.12
C THR A 166 -1.02 6.55 9.68
N PRO A 167 -1.79 7.14 10.62
CA PRO A 167 -3.04 7.81 10.29
C PRO A 167 -2.88 9.09 9.46
N LEU A 168 -1.81 9.85 9.64
CA LEU A 168 -1.57 11.07 8.85
C LEU A 168 -1.23 10.72 7.40
N ALA A 169 -0.30 9.81 7.22
CA ALA A 169 0.08 9.33 5.89
C ALA A 169 -1.09 8.67 5.16
N ALA A 170 -1.89 7.85 5.86
CA ALA A 170 -3.07 7.20 5.30
C ALA A 170 -4.13 8.20 4.83
N THR A 171 -4.35 9.26 5.61
CA THR A 171 -5.27 10.35 5.26
C THR A 171 -4.82 11.03 3.97
N VAL A 172 -3.55 11.42 3.90
CA VAL A 172 -2.99 12.11 2.75
C VAL A 172 -2.96 11.19 1.53
N PHE A 173 -2.58 9.92 1.71
CA PHE A 173 -2.60 8.93 0.64
C PHE A 173 -3.98 8.80 -0.01
N ALA A 174 -5.04 8.70 0.79
CA ALA A 174 -6.38 8.52 0.26
C ALA A 174 -6.86 9.71 -0.58
N ILE A 175 -6.52 10.95 -0.17
CA ILE A 175 -6.95 12.16 -0.90
C ILE A 175 -6.03 12.53 -2.09
N GLU A 176 -4.84 11.91 -2.18
CA GLU A 176 -3.84 12.16 -3.21
C GLU A 176 -3.87 11.10 -4.32
N VAL A 177 -4.21 9.84 -4.01
CA VAL A 177 -3.89 8.70 -4.88
C VAL A 177 -4.79 8.55 -6.10
N LEU A 178 -6.04 9.03 -6.08
CA LEU A 178 -6.98 8.85 -7.21
C LEU A 178 -6.59 9.66 -8.44
N VAL A 179 -6.09 10.89 -8.23
CA VAL A 179 -5.67 11.79 -9.30
C VAL A 179 -4.28 12.34 -8.96
N ALA A 180 -3.27 11.89 -9.69
CA ALA A 180 -1.91 12.38 -9.50
C ALA A 180 -1.83 13.90 -9.75
N GLY A 181 -1.18 14.62 -8.84
CA GLY A 181 -1.06 16.08 -8.90
C GLY A 181 -2.27 16.84 -8.34
N ARG A 182 -3.31 16.16 -7.85
CA ARG A 182 -4.50 16.79 -7.26
C ARG A 182 -4.86 16.14 -5.93
N MET A 183 -5.29 16.97 -4.97
CA MET A 183 -5.76 16.52 -3.67
C MET A 183 -7.25 16.81 -3.48
N GLU A 184 -8.00 15.82 -2.97
CA GLU A 184 -9.44 15.96 -2.69
C GLU A 184 -9.65 16.47 -1.25
N TYR A 185 -9.41 17.76 -1.01
CA TYR A 185 -9.45 18.38 0.32
C TYR A 185 -10.80 18.29 1.03
N ARG A 186 -11.92 18.07 0.30
CA ARG A 186 -13.24 17.89 0.91
C ARG A 186 -13.30 16.64 1.79
N ALA A 187 -12.53 15.62 1.44
CA ALA A 187 -12.45 14.39 2.20
C ALA A 187 -11.43 14.46 3.36
N LEU A 188 -10.60 15.51 3.45
CA LEU A 188 -9.48 15.58 4.40
C LEU A 188 -9.93 15.36 5.85
N PHE A 189 -10.89 16.17 6.33
CA PHE A 189 -11.34 16.08 7.73
C PHE A 189 -12.03 14.74 8.04
N PRO A 190 -13.01 14.26 7.26
CA PRO A 190 -13.62 12.97 7.52
C PRO A 190 -12.67 11.79 7.32
N ALA A 191 -11.73 11.85 6.40
CA ALA A 191 -10.69 10.83 6.24
C ALA A 191 -9.74 10.81 7.46
N LEU A 192 -9.35 11.97 7.99
CA LEU A 192 -8.51 12.06 9.18
C LEU A 192 -9.19 11.46 10.41
N THR A 193 -10.48 11.79 10.65
CA THR A 193 -11.22 11.22 11.78
C THR A 193 -11.34 9.71 11.69
N ALA A 194 -11.61 9.18 10.49
CA ALA A 194 -11.69 7.74 10.25
C ALA A 194 -10.33 7.05 10.38
N SER A 195 -9.26 7.65 9.87
CA SER A 195 -7.88 7.14 9.98
C SER A 195 -7.42 7.04 11.43
N LEU A 196 -7.57 8.13 12.19
CA LEU A 196 -7.20 8.14 13.60
C LEU A 196 -7.98 7.08 14.37
N THR A 197 -9.29 7.02 14.19
CA THR A 197 -10.14 6.06 14.88
C THR A 197 -9.80 4.62 14.48
N ALA A 198 -9.56 4.34 13.20
CA ALA A 198 -9.18 3.00 12.74
C ALA A 198 -7.82 2.57 13.31
N SER A 199 -6.83 3.46 13.32
CA SER A 199 -5.50 3.23 13.89
C SER A 199 -5.57 2.97 15.41
N MET A 200 -6.36 3.77 16.15
CA MET A 200 -6.57 3.57 17.58
C MET A 200 -7.27 2.26 17.87
N THR A 201 -8.32 1.94 17.11
CA THR A 201 -9.09 0.71 17.27
C THR A 201 -8.24 -0.53 17.01
N SER A 202 -7.50 -0.56 15.90
CA SER A 202 -6.64 -1.69 15.58
C SER A 202 -5.51 -1.88 16.58
N GLY A 203 -4.94 -0.77 17.09
CA GLY A 203 -3.94 -0.79 18.14
C GLY A 203 -4.49 -1.32 19.47
N ALA A 204 -5.68 -0.88 19.87
CA ALA A 204 -6.36 -1.39 21.06
C ALA A 204 -6.67 -2.90 20.98
N LEU A 205 -6.85 -3.42 19.76
CA LEU A 205 -7.03 -4.85 19.47
C LEU A 205 -5.72 -5.61 19.29
N GLY A 206 -4.56 -5.01 19.63
CA GLY A 206 -3.26 -5.66 19.65
C GLY A 206 -2.59 -5.82 18.29
N LEU A 207 -2.95 -5.01 17.29
CA LEU A 207 -2.15 -4.92 16.06
C LEU A 207 -0.96 -4.00 16.31
N GLU A 208 0.25 -4.51 16.21
CA GLU A 208 1.47 -3.75 16.44
C GLU A 208 1.76 -2.79 15.27
N LYS A 209 2.30 -1.61 15.60
CA LYS A 209 2.82 -0.65 14.62
C LYS A 209 4.26 -1.03 14.29
N PHE A 210 4.59 -1.05 13.01
CA PHE A 210 5.99 -1.07 12.62
C PHE A 210 6.57 0.34 12.77
N GLU A 211 7.53 0.48 13.67
CA GLU A 211 8.17 1.76 14.00
C GLU A 211 9.62 1.52 14.36
N VAL A 212 10.53 2.24 13.72
CA VAL A 212 11.97 2.19 13.95
C VAL A 212 12.50 3.61 13.98
N ALA A 213 13.02 4.05 15.12
CA ALA A 213 13.58 5.40 15.23
C ALA A 213 14.94 5.47 14.51
N VAL A 214 15.01 6.21 13.42
CA VAL A 214 16.27 6.53 12.74
C VAL A 214 16.82 7.83 13.31
N THR A 215 17.80 7.71 14.19
CA THR A 215 18.45 8.86 14.87
C THR A 215 19.61 9.44 14.08
N ALA A 216 20.11 8.74 13.07
CA ALA A 216 21.15 9.24 12.19
C ALA A 216 20.70 10.54 11.51
N SER A 217 21.44 11.60 11.74
CA SER A 217 21.24 12.89 11.06
C SER A 217 22.27 13.03 9.94
N TYR A 218 21.86 13.70 8.87
CA TYR A 218 22.72 13.96 7.72
C TYR A 218 22.79 15.45 7.42
N ALA A 219 23.98 15.98 7.19
CA ALA A 219 24.16 17.40 6.95
C ALA A 219 23.57 17.81 5.58
N LEU A 220 22.81 18.91 5.56
CA LEU A 220 22.26 19.53 4.34
C LEU A 220 23.27 20.52 3.72
N ASP A 221 24.51 20.07 3.54
CA ASP A 221 25.53 20.79 2.75
C ASP A 221 25.40 20.45 1.25
N LEU A 222 26.13 21.12 0.40
CA LEU A 222 26.05 20.92 -1.05
C LEU A 222 26.39 19.47 -1.48
N PRO A 223 27.45 18.82 -0.95
CA PRO A 223 27.68 17.41 -1.21
C PRO A 223 26.57 16.49 -0.70
N GLY A 224 25.99 16.79 0.48
CA GLY A 224 24.88 16.04 1.06
C GLY A 224 23.62 16.12 0.19
N LEU A 225 23.27 17.32 -0.27
CA LEU A 225 22.17 17.52 -1.23
C LEU A 225 22.37 16.72 -2.52
N GLY A 226 23.60 16.71 -3.05
CA GLY A 226 23.96 15.93 -4.23
C GLY A 226 23.72 14.43 -4.02
N ARG A 227 24.16 13.87 -2.87
CA ARG A 227 23.94 12.46 -2.54
C ARG A 227 22.46 12.13 -2.35
N LEU A 228 21.69 12.99 -1.67
CA LEU A 228 20.23 12.83 -1.53
C LEU A 228 19.53 12.86 -2.89
N ALA A 229 19.96 13.73 -3.81
CA ALA A 229 19.43 13.77 -5.17
C ALA A 229 19.71 12.46 -5.92
N VAL A 230 20.94 11.92 -5.82
CA VAL A 230 21.29 10.62 -6.44
C VAL A 230 20.43 9.48 -5.87
N LEU A 231 20.22 9.44 -4.55
CA LEU A 231 19.29 8.50 -3.93
C LEU A 231 17.87 8.65 -4.50
N GLY A 232 17.36 9.88 -4.56
CA GLY A 232 16.04 10.16 -5.08
C GLY A 232 15.86 9.71 -6.54
N VAL A 233 16.85 9.97 -7.41
CA VAL A 233 16.85 9.49 -8.80
C VAL A 233 16.79 7.96 -8.85
N ALA A 234 17.66 7.27 -8.11
CA ALA A 234 17.70 5.81 -8.11
C ALA A 234 16.38 5.20 -7.61
N PHE A 235 15.86 5.69 -6.49
CA PHE A 235 14.58 5.22 -5.95
C PHE A 235 13.40 5.55 -6.88
N GLY A 236 13.42 6.72 -7.50
CA GLY A 236 12.43 7.12 -8.49
C GLY A 236 12.39 6.17 -9.68
N MET A 237 13.54 5.89 -10.26
CA MET A 237 13.66 4.97 -11.39
C MET A 237 13.20 3.56 -11.05
N VAL A 238 13.58 3.04 -9.87
CA VAL A 238 13.18 1.68 -9.45
C VAL A 238 11.69 1.58 -9.18
N GLY A 239 11.07 2.59 -8.52
CA GLY A 239 9.64 2.60 -8.28
C GLY A 239 8.83 2.72 -9.59
N GLY A 240 9.21 3.61 -10.48
CA GLY A 240 8.60 3.74 -11.81
C GLY A 240 8.78 2.50 -12.67
N ALA A 241 9.97 1.89 -12.65
CA ALA A 241 10.24 0.62 -13.33
C ALA A 241 9.36 -0.51 -12.76
N PHE A 242 9.16 -0.58 -11.43
CA PHE A 242 8.26 -1.55 -10.82
C PHE A 242 6.83 -1.40 -11.35
N ALA A 243 6.30 -0.18 -11.38
CA ALA A 243 4.96 0.08 -11.89
C ALA A 243 4.81 -0.32 -13.37
N TRP A 244 5.79 0.05 -14.19
CA TRP A 244 5.82 -0.31 -15.60
C TRP A 244 5.93 -1.82 -15.82
N CYS A 245 6.87 -2.48 -15.15
CA CYS A 245 7.06 -3.93 -15.26
C CYS A 245 5.83 -4.71 -14.79
N LEU A 246 5.18 -4.27 -13.68
CA LEU A 246 3.97 -4.93 -13.17
C LEU A 246 2.82 -4.88 -14.18
N ALA A 247 2.57 -3.72 -14.79
CA ALA A 247 1.54 -3.56 -15.80
C ALA A 247 1.80 -4.45 -17.03
N HIS A 248 3.06 -4.46 -17.51
CA HIS A 248 3.46 -5.26 -18.66
C HIS A 248 3.43 -6.76 -18.34
N ALA A 249 3.91 -7.17 -17.16
CA ALA A 249 3.90 -8.56 -16.74
C ALA A 249 2.48 -9.12 -16.63
N LYS A 250 1.54 -8.35 -16.04
CA LYS A 250 0.11 -8.73 -15.99
C LYS A 250 -0.47 -8.93 -17.39
N THR A 251 -0.18 -8.00 -18.30
CA THR A 251 -0.64 -8.08 -19.70
C THR A 251 0.01 -9.25 -20.44
N LEU A 252 1.31 -9.45 -20.29
CA LEU A 252 2.04 -10.53 -20.93
C LEU A 252 1.59 -11.90 -20.42
N ALA A 253 1.45 -12.05 -19.11
CA ALA A 253 0.96 -13.29 -18.50
C ALA A 253 -0.47 -13.63 -18.98
N ALA A 254 -1.35 -12.63 -19.11
CA ALA A 254 -2.69 -12.82 -19.65
C ALA A 254 -2.71 -13.18 -21.14
N ARG A 255 -1.75 -12.68 -21.93
CA ARG A 255 -1.60 -13.03 -23.36
C ARG A 255 -1.03 -14.44 -23.56
N LEU A 256 0.02 -14.79 -22.80
CA LEU A 256 0.68 -16.11 -22.92
C LEU A 256 -0.18 -17.24 -22.35
N LEU A 257 -0.89 -16.96 -21.25
CA LEU A 257 -1.75 -17.90 -20.54
C LEU A 257 -3.13 -17.25 -20.31
N PRO A 258 -3.99 -17.21 -21.35
CA PRO A 258 -5.30 -16.56 -21.28
C PRO A 258 -6.25 -17.20 -20.26
N ASN A 259 -6.12 -18.52 -20.07
CA ASN A 259 -6.90 -19.22 -19.05
C ASN A 259 -6.33 -18.92 -17.66
N PRO A 260 -7.06 -18.24 -16.75
CA PRO A 260 -6.55 -17.88 -15.43
C PRO A 260 -6.22 -19.09 -14.56
N TYR A 261 -6.86 -20.23 -14.75
CA TYR A 261 -6.49 -21.48 -14.05
C TYR A 261 -5.12 -21.99 -14.50
N ALA A 262 -4.89 -22.06 -15.82
CA ALA A 262 -3.59 -22.46 -16.36
C ALA A 262 -2.50 -21.46 -15.97
N ARG A 263 -2.80 -20.15 -16.02
CA ARG A 263 -1.86 -19.09 -15.65
C ARG A 263 -1.39 -19.22 -14.21
N ILE A 264 -2.33 -19.30 -13.25
CA ILE A 264 -1.97 -19.35 -11.84
C ILE A 264 -1.30 -20.68 -11.47
N ALA A 265 -1.68 -21.79 -12.10
CA ALA A 265 -1.06 -23.09 -11.87
C ALA A 265 0.38 -23.14 -12.39
N VAL A 266 0.60 -22.80 -13.67
CA VAL A 266 1.93 -22.86 -14.31
C VAL A 266 2.89 -21.87 -13.64
N MET A 267 2.47 -20.60 -13.49
CA MET A 267 3.30 -19.59 -12.84
C MET A 267 3.50 -19.90 -11.34
N GLY A 268 2.49 -20.49 -10.66
CA GLY A 268 2.60 -20.90 -9.26
C GLY A 268 3.60 -22.02 -9.04
N ILE A 269 3.65 -23.01 -9.92
CA ILE A 269 4.67 -24.09 -9.89
C ILE A 269 6.06 -23.47 -10.10
N ALA A 270 6.22 -22.62 -11.13
CA ALA A 270 7.50 -21.98 -11.41
C ALA A 270 7.97 -21.09 -10.22
N LEU A 271 7.05 -20.27 -9.66
CA LEU A 271 7.33 -19.45 -8.48
C LEU A 271 7.73 -20.29 -7.27
N SER A 272 7.00 -21.37 -7.01
CA SER A 272 7.32 -22.29 -5.91
C SER A 272 8.73 -22.85 -6.05
N ALA A 273 9.10 -23.34 -7.25
CA ALA A 273 10.43 -23.86 -7.52
C ALA A 273 11.54 -22.80 -7.34
N ILE A 274 11.32 -21.59 -7.88
CA ILE A 274 12.27 -20.48 -7.76
C ILE A 274 12.43 -20.03 -6.30
N LEU A 275 11.32 -19.84 -5.58
CA LEU A 275 11.34 -19.42 -4.17
C LEU A 275 11.99 -20.48 -3.27
N PHE A 276 11.82 -21.76 -3.60
CA PHE A 276 12.47 -22.87 -2.91
C PHE A 276 13.99 -22.86 -3.14
N ALA A 277 14.43 -22.65 -4.38
CA ALA A 277 15.83 -22.57 -4.76
C ALA A 277 16.53 -21.31 -4.20
N LEU A 278 15.79 -20.20 -4.06
CA LEU A 278 16.31 -18.94 -3.55
C LEU A 278 16.17 -18.85 -2.02
N TRP A 279 17.11 -19.45 -1.30
CA TRP A 279 17.22 -19.39 0.18
C TRP A 279 15.92 -19.69 0.93
N GLN A 280 15.19 -20.69 0.47
CA GLN A 280 14.07 -21.32 1.19
C GLN A 280 13.12 -20.32 1.87
N GLY A 281 12.63 -19.35 1.11
CA GLY A 281 11.58 -18.43 1.59
C GLY A 281 12.05 -17.02 1.93
N ARG A 282 13.32 -16.66 1.76
CA ARG A 282 13.83 -15.29 2.01
C ARG A 282 12.98 -14.19 1.35
N TYR A 283 12.41 -14.47 0.18
CA TYR A 283 11.60 -13.51 -0.59
C TYR A 283 10.10 -13.76 -0.51
N CYS A 284 9.66 -14.73 0.31
CA CYS A 284 8.25 -15.02 0.51
C CYS A 284 7.53 -13.91 1.30
N GLY A 285 6.21 -13.82 1.09
CA GLY A 285 5.32 -12.93 1.84
C GLY A 285 5.65 -11.45 1.71
N LEU A 286 5.52 -10.73 2.79
CA LEU A 286 5.63 -9.26 2.85
C LEU A 286 7.04 -8.74 2.52
N GLY A 287 8.10 -9.44 2.93
CA GLY A 287 9.48 -8.97 2.89
C GLY A 287 9.88 -8.16 4.13
N THR A 288 9.15 -8.28 5.23
CA THR A 288 9.46 -7.62 6.51
C THR A 288 10.81 -8.07 7.06
N ASN A 289 11.22 -9.32 6.81
CA ASN A 289 12.56 -9.81 7.12
C ASN A 289 13.69 -9.00 6.45
N LEU A 290 13.48 -8.58 5.19
CA LEU A 290 14.43 -7.71 4.49
C LEU A 290 14.40 -6.28 5.02
N ILE A 291 13.20 -5.78 5.39
CA ILE A 291 13.05 -4.45 6.00
C ILE A 291 13.77 -4.41 7.34
N SER A 292 13.53 -5.39 8.22
CA SER A 292 14.20 -5.49 9.50
C SER A 292 15.73 -5.62 9.30
N ALA A 293 16.19 -6.49 8.42
CA ALA A 293 17.61 -6.65 8.12
C ALA A 293 18.29 -5.37 7.60
N ALA A 294 17.54 -4.52 6.88
CA ALA A 294 18.05 -3.25 6.36
C ALA A 294 18.14 -2.14 7.44
N LEU A 295 17.31 -2.25 8.49
CA LEU A 295 17.19 -1.24 9.54
C LEU A 295 17.82 -1.67 10.87
N ASP A 296 17.92 -2.99 11.14
CA ASP A 296 18.58 -3.52 12.32
C ASP A 296 20.08 -3.51 12.12
N GLY A 297 20.76 -2.55 12.73
CA GLY A 297 22.24 -2.47 12.73
C GLY A 297 22.96 -3.68 13.34
N ASP A 298 22.23 -4.68 13.86
CA ASP A 298 22.75 -5.86 14.55
C ASP A 298 23.44 -6.91 13.65
N GLY A 299 23.39 -6.75 12.33
CA GLY A 299 24.12 -7.59 11.38
C GLY A 299 23.73 -9.09 11.35
N LYS A 300 22.63 -9.48 12.02
CA LYS A 300 22.20 -10.89 12.09
C LYS A 300 21.81 -11.48 10.73
N VAL A 301 21.24 -10.66 9.86
CA VAL A 301 20.89 -11.04 8.49
C VAL A 301 21.42 -9.96 7.56
N ALA A 302 22.47 -10.26 6.80
CA ALA A 302 23.00 -9.30 5.83
C ALA A 302 22.06 -9.11 4.63
N ILE A 303 21.89 -7.86 4.19
CA ILE A 303 21.28 -7.55 2.91
C ILE A 303 22.29 -7.84 1.79
N MET A 304 21.87 -8.68 0.85
CA MET A 304 22.65 -8.98 -0.34
C MET A 304 22.41 -7.93 -1.43
N PRO A 305 23.41 -7.63 -2.27
CA PRO A 305 23.27 -6.61 -3.32
C PRO A 305 22.11 -6.82 -4.30
N TRP A 306 21.62 -8.03 -4.43
CA TRP A 306 20.52 -8.44 -5.34
C TRP A 306 19.16 -8.60 -4.65
N ASP A 307 19.06 -8.47 -3.32
CA ASP A 307 17.81 -8.70 -2.58
C ASP A 307 16.65 -7.83 -3.08
N TRP A 308 16.91 -6.56 -3.34
CA TRP A 308 15.93 -5.64 -3.88
C TRP A 308 15.41 -6.07 -5.27
N ALA A 309 16.30 -6.55 -6.14
CA ALA A 309 15.96 -6.97 -7.49
C ALA A 309 15.18 -8.29 -7.51
N LEU A 310 15.55 -9.25 -6.66
CA LEU A 310 14.83 -10.51 -6.53
C LEU A 310 13.45 -10.29 -5.91
N LYS A 311 13.34 -9.46 -4.87
CA LYS A 311 12.04 -9.10 -4.30
C LYS A 311 11.15 -8.40 -5.32
N PHE A 312 11.70 -7.48 -6.11
CA PHE A 312 11.03 -6.81 -7.23
C PHE A 312 10.48 -7.83 -8.24
N ALA A 313 11.32 -8.71 -8.76
CA ALA A 313 10.92 -9.67 -9.78
C ALA A 313 9.88 -10.69 -9.28
N LEU A 314 10.08 -11.23 -8.08
CA LEU A 314 9.21 -12.25 -7.50
C LEU A 314 7.84 -11.69 -7.10
N THR A 315 7.78 -10.44 -6.63
CA THR A 315 6.51 -9.76 -6.36
C THR A 315 5.72 -9.53 -7.64
N ILE A 316 6.36 -8.99 -8.68
CA ILE A 316 5.71 -8.79 -9.99
C ILE A 316 5.19 -10.12 -10.54
N THR A 317 5.99 -11.18 -10.49
CA THR A 317 5.60 -12.49 -11.01
C THR A 317 4.42 -13.09 -10.22
N THR A 318 4.43 -12.96 -8.90
CA THR A 318 3.32 -13.39 -8.03
C THR A 318 2.01 -12.70 -8.40
N LEU A 319 2.04 -11.37 -8.52
CA LEU A 319 0.84 -10.59 -8.83
C LEU A 319 0.38 -10.76 -10.28
N ALA A 320 1.31 -10.94 -11.23
CA ALA A 320 0.99 -11.21 -12.63
C ALA A 320 0.38 -12.61 -12.85
N ALA A 321 0.73 -13.58 -11.99
CA ALA A 321 0.10 -14.89 -11.99
C ALA A 321 -1.38 -14.85 -11.59
N GLY A 322 -1.79 -13.84 -10.80
CA GLY A 322 -3.17 -13.66 -10.35
C GLY A 322 -3.38 -13.93 -8.85
N TYR A 323 -2.30 -14.12 -8.10
CA TYR A 323 -2.38 -14.19 -6.63
C TYR A 323 -2.86 -12.87 -6.04
N GLN A 324 -3.65 -12.97 -4.97
CA GLN A 324 -4.17 -11.80 -4.26
C GLN A 324 -3.19 -11.31 -3.19
N GLY A 325 -3.04 -10.00 -3.13
CA GLY A 325 -2.14 -9.30 -2.22
C GLY A 325 -1.92 -7.88 -2.70
N GLY A 326 -1.17 -7.09 -1.92
CA GLY A 326 -0.79 -5.73 -2.27
C GLY A 326 0.63 -5.62 -2.79
N GLU A 327 0.98 -4.45 -3.27
CA GLU A 327 2.31 -4.09 -3.75
C GLU A 327 3.14 -3.33 -2.70
N VAL A 328 2.51 -2.71 -1.72
CA VAL A 328 3.08 -1.65 -0.87
C VAL A 328 4.21 -2.16 0.04
N THR A 329 3.98 -3.18 0.88
CA THR A 329 5.06 -3.71 1.75
C THR A 329 6.25 -4.26 0.94
N PRO A 330 6.06 -4.99 -0.18
CA PRO A 330 7.16 -5.33 -1.09
C PRO A 330 7.94 -4.11 -1.59
N LEU A 331 7.27 -2.99 -1.94
CA LEU A 331 7.95 -1.76 -2.37
C LEU A 331 8.78 -1.16 -1.24
N PHE A 332 8.29 -1.20 0.00
CA PHE A 332 9.07 -0.82 1.17
C PHE A 332 10.32 -1.69 1.33
N SER A 333 10.18 -2.99 1.16
CA SER A 333 11.29 -3.95 1.23
C SER A 333 12.32 -3.73 0.11
N ILE A 334 11.86 -3.51 -1.11
CA ILE A 334 12.70 -3.18 -2.27
C ILE A 334 13.47 -1.89 -2.01
N GLY A 335 12.77 -0.85 -1.54
CA GLY A 335 13.37 0.45 -1.26
C GLY A 335 14.40 0.40 -0.13
N ALA A 336 14.08 -0.26 0.98
CA ALA A 336 14.98 -0.41 2.10
C ALA A 336 16.25 -1.19 1.69
N SER A 337 16.09 -2.33 1.02
CA SER A 337 17.23 -3.14 0.55
C SER A 337 18.10 -2.40 -0.46
N LEU A 338 17.51 -1.66 -1.40
CA LEU A 338 18.25 -0.81 -2.34
C LEU A 338 18.99 0.32 -1.61
N GLY A 339 18.35 0.90 -0.58
CA GLY A 339 18.95 1.92 0.26
C GLY A 339 20.24 1.45 0.92
N VAL A 340 20.28 0.19 1.43
CA VAL A 340 21.50 -0.41 1.99
C VAL A 340 22.62 -0.49 0.96
N VAL A 341 22.30 -0.93 -0.26
CA VAL A 341 23.29 -1.04 -1.35
C VAL A 341 23.84 0.33 -1.71
N LEU A 342 22.99 1.32 -1.87
CA LEU A 342 23.37 2.68 -2.24
C LEU A 342 24.14 3.40 -1.11
N ALA A 343 23.83 3.10 0.14
CA ALA A 343 24.56 3.61 1.30
C ALA A 343 26.05 3.26 1.23
N GLY A 344 26.37 1.99 0.90
CA GLY A 344 27.75 1.54 0.73
C GLY A 344 28.49 2.26 -0.41
N ILE A 345 27.80 2.54 -1.51
CA ILE A 345 28.37 3.23 -2.67
C ILE A 345 28.62 4.73 -2.38
N LEU A 346 27.68 5.37 -1.67
CA LEU A 346 27.69 6.80 -1.42
C LEU A 346 28.43 7.20 -0.13
N GLY A 347 28.84 6.21 0.70
CA GLY A 347 29.44 6.46 2.00
C GLY A 347 28.49 7.16 2.98
N MET A 348 27.20 6.74 3.00
CA MET A 348 26.15 7.30 3.84
C MET A 348 25.72 6.30 4.92
N PRO A 349 25.09 6.74 6.02
CA PRO A 349 24.57 5.84 7.04
C PRO A 349 23.55 4.86 6.46
N VAL A 350 23.71 3.56 6.75
CA VAL A 350 22.93 2.48 6.12
C VAL A 350 21.45 2.57 6.49
N GLU A 351 21.13 2.67 7.77
CA GLU A 351 19.73 2.79 8.27
C GLU A 351 19.02 4.00 7.71
N PHE A 352 19.72 5.11 7.59
CA PHE A 352 19.20 6.35 7.01
C PHE A 352 18.84 6.18 5.53
N CYS A 353 19.73 5.62 4.72
CA CYS A 353 19.44 5.37 3.31
C CYS A 353 18.35 4.31 3.12
N ALA A 354 18.31 3.29 3.99
CA ALA A 354 17.24 2.28 3.99
C ALA A 354 15.87 2.91 4.27
N ALA A 355 15.78 3.80 5.26
CA ALA A 355 14.55 4.52 5.60
C ALA A 355 14.09 5.44 4.45
N LEU A 356 15.02 6.17 3.83
CA LEU A 356 14.71 7.01 2.67
C LEU A 356 14.21 6.18 1.48
N GLY A 357 14.86 5.06 1.19
CA GLY A 357 14.48 4.14 0.12
C GLY A 357 13.11 3.51 0.36
N TYR A 358 12.82 3.10 1.61
CA TYR A 358 11.52 2.60 2.04
C TYR A 358 10.38 3.53 1.61
N ALA A 359 10.47 4.80 1.94
CA ALA A 359 9.44 5.78 1.60
C ALA A 359 9.45 6.15 0.10
N ALA A 360 10.61 6.43 -0.47
CA ALA A 360 10.74 7.01 -1.80
C ALA A 360 10.37 6.03 -2.94
N VAL A 361 10.74 4.75 -2.83
CA VAL A 361 10.37 3.73 -3.84
C VAL A 361 8.86 3.50 -3.85
N PHE A 362 8.21 3.49 -2.67
CA PHE A 362 6.76 3.44 -2.58
C PHE A 362 6.10 4.65 -3.23
N GLY A 363 6.55 5.87 -2.88
CA GLY A 363 6.00 7.11 -3.44
C GLY A 363 6.12 7.18 -4.96
N SER A 364 7.28 6.82 -5.48
CA SER A 364 7.52 6.74 -6.91
C SER A 364 6.60 5.72 -7.60
N ALA A 365 6.48 4.51 -7.05
CA ALA A 365 5.67 3.45 -7.64
C ALA A 365 4.16 3.74 -7.59
N THR A 366 3.68 4.44 -6.56
CA THR A 366 2.27 4.85 -6.42
C THR A 366 1.95 6.16 -7.10
N ASN A 367 2.97 6.88 -7.58
CA ASN A 367 2.88 8.22 -8.13
C ASN A 367 2.17 9.19 -7.16
N THR A 368 2.60 9.15 -5.88
CA THR A 368 2.16 10.04 -4.80
C THR A 368 3.36 10.76 -4.20
N LEU A 369 3.18 11.99 -3.74
CA LEU A 369 4.26 12.85 -3.26
C LEU A 369 4.27 13.02 -1.75
N LEU A 370 3.14 13.43 -1.15
CA LEU A 370 3.10 13.79 0.26
C LEU A 370 2.91 12.57 1.17
N ALA A 371 2.16 11.59 0.72
CA ALA A 371 1.93 10.38 1.50
C ALA A 371 3.24 9.64 1.88
N PRO A 372 4.20 9.39 0.97
CA PRO A 372 5.46 8.73 1.32
C PRO A 372 6.33 9.54 2.27
N ILE A 373 6.33 10.87 2.19
CA ILE A 373 7.03 11.73 3.14
C ILE A 373 6.49 11.52 4.55
N LEU A 374 5.16 11.53 4.69
CA LEU A 374 4.52 11.29 5.99
C LEU A 374 4.69 9.84 6.47
N ILE A 375 4.70 8.85 5.59
CA ILE A 375 5.04 7.46 5.96
C ILE A 375 6.44 7.40 6.56
N GLY A 376 7.43 8.02 5.90
CA GLY A 376 8.78 8.11 6.41
C GLY A 376 8.83 8.73 7.81
N CYS A 377 8.09 9.82 8.03
CA CYS A 377 8.04 10.49 9.32
C CYS A 377 7.32 9.69 10.41
N GLU A 378 6.17 9.06 10.09
CA GLU A 378 5.40 8.29 11.07
C GLU A 378 6.04 6.95 11.44
N VAL A 379 6.89 6.40 10.56
CA VAL A 379 7.60 5.13 10.78
C VAL A 379 8.99 5.35 11.39
N PHE A 380 9.74 6.35 10.91
CA PHE A 380 11.16 6.54 11.27
C PHE A 380 11.43 7.78 12.13
N GLY A 381 10.38 8.57 12.43
CA GLY A 381 10.48 9.79 13.20
C GLY A 381 10.57 11.06 12.34
N PHE A 382 10.07 12.17 12.90
CA PHE A 382 9.98 13.47 12.20
C PHE A 382 11.31 14.22 12.08
N GLY A 383 12.36 13.78 12.77
CA GLY A 383 13.67 14.44 12.77
C GLY A 383 14.30 14.58 11.37
N ASN A 384 14.03 13.62 10.50
CA ASN A 384 14.56 13.57 9.14
C ASN A 384 13.55 14.04 8.06
N LEU A 385 12.49 14.77 8.44
CA LEU A 385 11.47 15.28 7.51
C LEU A 385 12.06 16.02 6.29
N PRO A 386 13.05 16.93 6.42
CA PRO A 386 13.63 17.61 5.25
C PRO A 386 14.25 16.64 4.24
N MET A 387 14.91 15.58 4.72
CA MET A 387 15.57 14.58 3.90
C MET A 387 14.55 13.69 3.17
N PHE A 388 13.50 13.23 3.88
CA PHE A 388 12.37 12.56 3.26
C PHE A 388 11.73 13.41 2.18
N PHE A 389 11.54 14.71 2.46
CA PHE A 389 10.97 15.64 1.49
C PHE A 389 11.81 15.72 0.23
N ILE A 390 13.11 15.96 0.35
CA ILE A 390 14.04 16.09 -0.78
C ILE A 390 14.06 14.81 -1.62
N VAL A 391 14.26 13.65 -0.96
CA VAL A 391 14.40 12.39 -1.68
C VAL A 391 13.08 11.95 -2.33
N CYS A 392 11.95 12.12 -1.66
CA CYS A 392 10.64 11.78 -2.24
C CYS A 392 10.25 12.71 -3.39
N VAL A 393 10.54 14.02 -3.31
CA VAL A 393 10.32 14.96 -4.42
C VAL A 393 11.14 14.57 -5.64
N VAL A 394 12.44 14.28 -5.45
CA VAL A 394 13.29 13.83 -6.56
C VAL A 394 12.80 12.50 -7.11
N ALA A 395 12.45 11.53 -6.25
CA ALA A 395 11.92 10.24 -6.69
C ALA A 395 10.59 10.37 -7.47
N TYR A 396 9.74 11.29 -7.06
CA TYR A 396 8.50 11.60 -7.78
C TYR A 396 8.76 12.15 -9.18
N LEU A 397 9.77 13.02 -9.35
CA LEU A 397 10.16 13.57 -10.66
C LEU A 397 10.74 12.50 -11.60
N PHE A 398 11.42 11.49 -11.04
CA PHE A 398 12.10 10.45 -11.82
C PHE A 398 11.33 9.12 -11.90
N ASN A 399 10.04 9.10 -11.57
CA ASN A 399 9.20 7.91 -11.64
C ASN A 399 8.73 7.54 -13.06
N MET A 400 9.19 8.27 -14.09
CA MET A 400 8.79 8.09 -15.50
C MET A 400 7.28 8.24 -15.71
N ASP A 401 6.61 8.96 -14.83
CA ASP A 401 5.16 9.17 -14.84
C ASP A 401 4.38 7.83 -14.87
N LYS A 402 4.84 6.86 -14.08
CA LYS A 402 4.22 5.54 -13.94
C LYS A 402 3.59 5.37 -12.57
N SER A 403 2.52 4.56 -12.54
CA SER A 403 1.84 4.18 -11.31
C SER A 403 1.48 2.70 -11.35
N ILE A 404 1.57 2.05 -10.18
CA ILE A 404 1.03 0.68 -9.99
C ILE A 404 -0.50 0.66 -10.14
N TYR A 405 -1.14 1.82 -10.03
CA TYR A 405 -2.58 1.99 -10.20
C TYR A 405 -2.89 2.38 -11.64
N ALA A 406 -3.22 1.39 -12.47
CA ALA A 406 -3.43 1.58 -13.91
C ALA A 406 -4.53 2.59 -14.28
N LEU A 407 -5.47 2.82 -13.36
CA LEU A 407 -6.60 3.76 -13.54
C LEU A 407 -6.43 5.07 -12.78
N GLN A 408 -5.26 5.34 -12.23
CA GLN A 408 -4.95 6.65 -11.66
C GLN A 408 -5.01 7.72 -12.76
N GLU A 409 -5.82 8.74 -12.53
CA GLU A 409 -5.92 9.89 -13.45
C GLU A 409 -4.80 10.91 -13.15
N ARG A 410 -4.63 11.86 -14.05
CA ARG A 410 -3.66 12.97 -13.93
C ARG A 410 -4.40 14.29 -13.98
N ALA A 411 -3.97 15.25 -13.17
CA ALA A 411 -4.51 16.60 -13.16
C ALA A 411 -4.15 17.39 -14.42
#